data_4a88a17bb3be76aad0fc8b4b1b559b04
#
_entry.id   4a88a17bb3be76aad0fc8b4b1b559b04
#
_cell.length_a   1.000
_cell.length_b   1.000
_cell.length_c   1.000
_cell.angle_alpha   90.00
_cell.angle_beta   90.00
_cell.angle_gamma   90.00
#
_symmetry.space_group_name_H-M   'P 1'
#
loop_
_entity.id
_entity.type
_entity.pdbx_description
1 polymer ?
#
loop_
_entity_poly.entity_id
_entity_poly.type
_entity_poly.pdbx_seq_one_letter_code
_entity_poly.pdbx_strand_id
1 'polypeptide(L)'
;MTTTTAASRLCLACGMCCNGVLFRDVELQPGDDADALKKLGLPVRSVRRGDGAIAKAPQPCAALCEDNRCRIYEDRPTRCRQFECLLFTAVISGEVEVDAAMKTIRQARTRADKVLRLLRQSGDAEEHRPLSQRFNRTRRRFESGGFDDDAVEAFADLTLAVHSLNLLLSAKFYSGD
;
A
#
# COMPACT_ATOMS: atom_id res chain seq x y z
N MET A 1 8.76 -24.98 -13.49
CA MET A 1 8.39 -24.16 -12.31
C MET A 1 6.91 -23.86 -12.45
N THR A 2 6.08 -24.16 -11.45
CA THR A 2 4.63 -23.92 -11.52
C THR A 2 4.35 -22.42 -11.49
N THR A 3 3.35 -21.97 -12.24
CA THR A 3 2.93 -20.54 -12.36
C THR A 3 2.68 -19.89 -10.98
N THR A 4 2.16 -20.65 -10.03
CA THR A 4 1.94 -20.22 -8.63
C THR A 4 3.24 -19.79 -7.94
N THR A 5 4.36 -20.49 -8.19
CA THR A 5 5.68 -20.13 -7.60
C THR A 5 6.22 -18.81 -8.19
N ALA A 6 6.00 -18.58 -9.48
CA ALA A 6 6.40 -17.34 -10.15
C ALA A 6 5.62 -16.12 -9.63
N ALA A 7 4.29 -16.26 -9.50
CA ALA A 7 3.43 -15.21 -8.97
C ALA A 7 3.72 -14.88 -7.50
N SER A 8 4.00 -15.88 -6.65
CA SER A 8 4.41 -15.64 -5.26
C SER A 8 5.70 -14.81 -5.16
N ARG A 9 6.64 -15.00 -6.10
CA ARG A 9 7.86 -14.18 -6.17
C ARG A 9 7.58 -12.71 -6.48
N LEU A 10 6.52 -12.41 -7.27
CA LEU A 10 6.10 -11.03 -7.53
C LEU A 10 5.68 -10.32 -6.24
N CYS A 11 4.87 -10.96 -5.40
CA CYS A 11 4.42 -10.38 -4.14
C CYS A 11 5.60 -10.09 -3.19
N LEU A 12 6.56 -11.01 -3.08
CA LEU A 12 7.78 -10.81 -2.27
C LEU A 12 8.66 -9.67 -2.79
N ALA A 13 8.74 -9.49 -4.11
CA ALA A 13 9.46 -8.37 -4.69
C ALA A 13 8.72 -7.04 -4.56
N CYS A 14 7.37 -7.08 -4.43
CA CYS A 14 6.50 -5.91 -4.46
C CYS A 14 6.25 -5.32 -3.07
N GLY A 15 5.56 -6.02 -2.18
CA GLY A 15 5.18 -5.60 -0.83
C GLY A 15 4.18 -4.44 -0.75
N MET A 16 3.72 -3.86 -1.87
CA MET A 16 2.96 -2.60 -1.87
C MET A 16 1.56 -2.71 -1.30
N CYS A 17 0.93 -3.88 -1.29
CA CYS A 17 -0.35 -4.08 -0.60
C CYS A 17 -0.22 -4.10 0.93
N CYS A 18 1.00 -4.29 1.45
CA CYS A 18 1.25 -4.37 2.89
C CYS A 18 2.03 -3.18 3.46
N ASN A 19 2.74 -2.41 2.63
CA ASN A 19 3.59 -1.30 3.09
C ASN A 19 2.88 0.07 3.14
N GLY A 20 1.56 0.11 2.95
CA GLY A 20 0.77 1.34 2.99
C GLY A 20 0.78 2.18 1.72
N VAL A 21 1.37 1.69 0.62
CA VAL A 21 1.34 2.37 -0.68
C VAL A 21 0.00 2.18 -1.38
N LEU A 22 -0.49 0.93 -1.50
CA LEU A 22 -1.77 0.64 -2.15
C LEU A 22 -2.96 0.89 -1.23
N PHE A 23 -2.91 0.40 0.00
CA PHE A 23 -4.06 0.41 0.91
C PHE A 23 -3.81 1.23 2.15
N ARG A 24 -4.90 1.77 2.72
CA ARG A 24 -4.91 2.50 3.98
C ARG A 24 -5.08 1.58 5.19
N ASP A 25 -5.87 0.56 4.98
CA ASP A 25 -6.23 -0.45 5.99
C ASP A 25 -6.73 -1.72 5.29
N VAL A 26 -6.79 -2.80 6.04
CA VAL A 26 -7.45 -4.05 5.65
C VAL A 26 -8.70 -4.19 6.51
N GLU A 27 -9.86 -4.22 5.88
CA GLU A 27 -11.14 -4.49 6.52
C GLU A 27 -11.27 -6.00 6.77
N LEU A 28 -11.49 -6.37 8.04
CA LEU A 28 -11.73 -7.75 8.42
C LEU A 28 -13.10 -8.19 7.92
N GLN A 29 -13.16 -9.41 7.41
CA GLN A 29 -14.38 -10.01 6.88
C GLN A 29 -15.10 -10.85 7.95
N PRO A 30 -16.40 -11.16 7.79
CA PRO A 30 -17.07 -12.15 8.62
C PRO A 30 -16.28 -13.46 8.65
N GLY A 31 -15.99 -13.94 9.87
CA GLY A 31 -15.16 -15.13 10.08
C GLY A 31 -13.67 -14.85 10.39
N ASP A 32 -13.19 -13.62 10.21
CA ASP A 32 -11.85 -13.24 10.69
C ASP A 32 -11.88 -13.05 12.22
N ASP A 33 -10.96 -13.69 12.94
CA ASP A 33 -10.80 -13.54 14.39
C ASP A 33 -9.93 -12.32 14.72
N ALA A 34 -10.58 -11.20 15.04
CA ALA A 34 -9.91 -9.95 15.40
C ALA A 34 -9.00 -10.09 16.64
N ASP A 35 -9.36 -10.92 17.62
CA ASP A 35 -8.59 -11.06 18.85
C ASP A 35 -7.38 -11.99 18.63
N ALA A 36 -7.51 -13.02 17.82
CA ALA A 36 -6.37 -13.84 17.39
C ALA A 36 -5.37 -12.97 16.62
N LEU A 37 -5.85 -12.13 15.68
CA LEU A 37 -4.99 -11.22 14.91
C LEU A 37 -4.28 -10.18 15.81
N LYS A 38 -4.93 -9.66 16.85
CA LYS A 38 -4.29 -8.79 17.85
C LYS A 38 -3.20 -9.52 18.62
N LYS A 39 -3.44 -10.78 19.03
CA LYS A 39 -2.41 -11.61 19.71
C LYS A 39 -1.20 -11.86 18.81
N LEU A 40 -1.38 -11.92 17.49
CA LEU A 40 -0.31 -12.01 16.50
C LEU A 40 0.36 -10.65 16.20
N GLY A 41 -0.06 -9.58 16.88
CA GLY A 41 0.57 -8.27 16.84
C GLY A 41 -0.02 -7.32 15.77
N LEU A 42 -1.17 -7.62 15.16
CA LEU A 42 -1.85 -6.66 14.30
C LEU A 42 -2.65 -5.65 15.16
N PRO A 43 -2.48 -4.35 14.96
CA PRO A 43 -3.21 -3.32 15.70
C PRO A 43 -4.64 -3.16 15.16
N VAL A 44 -5.46 -4.21 15.27
CA VAL A 44 -6.85 -4.22 14.82
C VAL A 44 -7.67 -3.22 15.63
N ARG A 45 -8.39 -2.34 14.94
CA ARG A 45 -9.24 -1.29 15.53
C ARG A 45 -10.66 -1.42 15.03
N SER A 46 -11.64 -1.15 15.90
CA SER A 46 -13.05 -0.99 15.53
C SER A 46 -13.28 0.43 14.99
N VAL A 47 -13.88 0.55 13.83
CA VAL A 47 -14.21 1.83 13.17
C VAL A 47 -15.72 1.87 12.94
N ARG A 48 -16.36 2.95 13.36
CA ARG A 48 -17.81 3.14 13.17
C ARG A 48 -18.13 3.30 11.67
N ARG A 49 -19.14 2.59 11.19
CA ARG A 49 -19.64 2.68 9.81
C ARG A 49 -21.18 2.57 9.82
N GLY A 50 -21.87 3.70 9.61
CA GLY A 50 -23.33 3.76 9.77
C GLY A 50 -23.73 3.38 11.19
N ASP A 51 -24.71 2.51 11.32
CA ASP A 51 -25.21 2.00 12.62
C ASP A 51 -24.38 0.87 13.21
N GLY A 52 -23.31 0.43 12.53
CA GLY A 52 -22.45 -0.66 12.96
C GLY A 52 -20.99 -0.25 13.15
N ALA A 53 -20.16 -1.26 13.43
CA ALA A 53 -18.73 -1.12 13.51
C ALA A 53 -18.05 -2.21 12.68
N ILE A 54 -16.96 -1.85 12.02
CA ILE A 54 -16.11 -2.75 11.26
C ILE A 54 -14.72 -2.80 11.87
N ALA A 55 -14.14 -3.99 11.91
CA ALA A 55 -12.77 -4.17 12.37
C ALA A 55 -11.80 -3.94 11.20
N LYS A 56 -10.73 -3.18 11.44
CA LYS A 56 -9.72 -2.86 10.44
C LYS A 56 -8.32 -2.98 11.01
N ALA A 57 -7.41 -3.51 10.20
CA ALA A 57 -5.98 -3.48 10.46
C ALA A 57 -5.34 -2.35 9.62
N PRO A 58 -4.67 -1.36 10.25
CA PRO A 58 -4.05 -0.26 9.53
C PRO A 58 -2.82 -0.71 8.73
N GLN A 59 -2.47 0.09 7.71
CA GLN A 59 -1.24 -0.04 6.95
C GLN A 59 -0.30 1.15 7.28
N PRO A 60 1.01 0.96 7.20
CA PRO A 60 1.77 -0.27 6.89
C PRO A 60 1.48 -1.41 7.87
N CYS A 61 1.44 -2.62 7.34
CA CYS A 61 1.10 -3.82 8.11
C CYS A 61 2.18 -4.16 9.14
N ALA A 62 1.82 -4.30 10.41
CA ALA A 62 2.75 -4.69 11.48
C ALA A 62 3.34 -6.11 11.30
N ALA A 63 2.75 -6.94 10.44
CA ALA A 63 3.25 -8.27 10.13
C ALA A 63 4.15 -8.32 8.88
N LEU A 64 4.39 -7.18 8.19
CA LEU A 64 5.30 -7.10 7.06
C LEU A 64 6.75 -7.11 7.55
N CYS A 65 7.54 -8.07 7.07
CA CYS A 65 8.98 -8.14 7.31
C CYS A 65 9.75 -7.27 6.30
N GLU A 66 11.03 -6.98 6.57
CA GLU A 66 11.90 -6.17 5.70
C GLU A 66 12.07 -6.77 4.30
N ASP A 67 12.02 -8.08 4.19
CA ASP A 67 12.08 -8.84 2.93
C ASP A 67 10.72 -9.00 2.23
N ASN A 68 9.72 -8.21 2.63
CA ASN A 68 8.33 -8.23 2.17
C ASN A 68 7.57 -9.54 2.46
N ARG A 69 8.10 -10.43 3.29
CA ARG A 69 7.34 -11.59 3.77
C ARG A 69 6.32 -11.18 4.82
N CYS A 70 5.22 -11.89 4.86
CA CYS A 70 4.21 -11.75 5.90
C CYS A 70 4.55 -12.72 7.05
N ARG A 71 4.79 -12.19 8.27
CA ARG A 71 5.10 -12.99 9.46
C ARG A 71 3.95 -13.93 9.86
N ILE A 72 2.71 -13.54 9.53
CA ILE A 72 1.50 -14.31 9.84
C ILE A 72 0.85 -14.87 8.57
N TYR A 73 1.65 -15.38 7.63
CA TYR A 73 1.18 -15.75 6.30
C TYR A 73 -0.03 -16.70 6.30
N GLU A 74 -0.02 -17.72 7.16
CA GLU A 74 -1.11 -18.70 7.29
C GLU A 74 -2.34 -18.13 8.00
N ASP A 75 -2.13 -17.17 8.92
CA ASP A 75 -3.19 -16.54 9.73
C ASP A 75 -3.66 -15.19 9.15
N ARG A 76 -3.35 -14.91 7.88
CA ARG A 76 -3.73 -13.66 7.23
C ARG A 76 -5.25 -13.46 7.25
N PRO A 77 -5.73 -12.21 7.43
CA PRO A 77 -7.14 -11.87 7.20
C PRO A 77 -7.63 -12.35 5.84
N THR A 78 -8.91 -12.68 5.75
CA THR A 78 -9.55 -13.17 4.52
C THR A 78 -9.28 -12.26 3.32
N ARG A 79 -9.39 -10.94 3.48
CA ARG A 79 -9.06 -9.97 2.42
C ARG A 79 -7.63 -10.10 1.92
N CYS A 80 -6.66 -10.33 2.82
CA CYS A 80 -5.25 -10.50 2.42
C CYS A 80 -5.01 -11.79 1.66
N ARG A 81 -5.80 -12.83 1.91
CA ARG A 81 -5.71 -14.12 1.19
C ARG A 81 -6.35 -14.06 -0.18
N GLN A 82 -7.43 -13.28 -0.31
CA GLN A 82 -8.25 -13.20 -1.54
C GLN A 82 -7.80 -12.11 -2.50
N PHE A 83 -7.02 -11.13 -2.03
CA PHE A 83 -6.61 -10.02 -2.88
C PHE A 83 -5.57 -10.45 -3.92
N GLU A 84 -5.92 -10.26 -5.18
CA GLU A 84 -5.06 -10.41 -6.34
C GLU A 84 -5.04 -9.09 -7.12
N CYS A 85 -3.87 -8.49 -7.29
CA CYS A 85 -3.74 -7.27 -8.08
C CYS A 85 -3.76 -7.58 -9.58
N LEU A 86 -4.10 -6.60 -10.42
CA LEU A 86 -4.14 -6.77 -11.87
C LEU A 86 -2.84 -7.36 -12.45
N LEU A 87 -1.68 -6.93 -11.93
CA LEU A 87 -0.40 -7.44 -12.40
C LEU A 87 -0.20 -8.93 -12.06
N PHE A 88 -0.64 -9.34 -10.85
CA PHE A 88 -0.60 -10.74 -10.44
C PHE A 88 -1.52 -11.59 -11.34
N THR A 89 -2.75 -11.12 -11.54
CA THR A 89 -3.75 -11.82 -12.39
C THR A 89 -3.25 -11.94 -13.83
N ALA A 90 -2.68 -10.88 -14.41
CA ALA A 90 -2.13 -10.88 -15.76
C ALA A 90 -0.96 -11.86 -15.95
N VAL A 91 -0.16 -12.09 -14.88
CA VAL A 91 0.91 -13.10 -14.94
C VAL A 91 0.33 -14.52 -14.81
N ILE A 92 -0.69 -14.72 -13.97
CA ILE A 92 -1.35 -16.03 -13.83
C ILE A 92 -2.06 -16.42 -15.12
N SER A 93 -2.72 -15.48 -15.81
CA SER A 93 -3.38 -15.72 -17.11
C SER A 93 -2.40 -15.87 -18.28
N GLY A 94 -1.12 -15.54 -18.08
CA GLY A 94 -0.11 -15.57 -19.15
C GLY A 94 -0.14 -14.37 -20.09
N GLU A 95 -0.91 -13.33 -19.78
CA GLU A 95 -0.95 -12.08 -20.55
C GLU A 95 0.32 -11.25 -20.39
N VAL A 96 1.00 -11.37 -19.25
CA VAL A 96 2.24 -10.66 -18.94
C VAL A 96 3.31 -11.63 -18.48
N GLU A 97 4.47 -11.55 -19.11
CA GLU A 97 5.63 -12.33 -18.70
C GLU A 97 6.17 -11.87 -17.33
N VAL A 98 6.71 -12.81 -16.55
CA VAL A 98 7.23 -12.56 -15.19
C VAL A 98 8.26 -11.43 -15.16
N ASP A 99 9.18 -11.39 -16.14
CA ASP A 99 10.22 -10.38 -16.19
C ASP A 99 9.66 -8.97 -16.48
N ALA A 100 8.62 -8.87 -17.30
CA ALA A 100 7.91 -7.62 -17.56
C ALA A 100 7.15 -7.15 -16.30
N ALA A 101 6.52 -8.07 -15.57
CA ALA A 101 5.88 -7.78 -14.29
C ALA A 101 6.89 -7.30 -13.24
N MET A 102 8.05 -7.95 -13.15
CA MET A 102 9.14 -7.54 -12.25
C MET A 102 9.66 -6.14 -12.59
N LYS A 103 9.75 -5.79 -13.88
CA LYS A 103 10.10 -4.42 -14.31
C LYS A 103 9.04 -3.41 -13.85
N THR A 104 7.77 -3.73 -13.99
CA THR A 104 6.65 -2.90 -13.53
C THR A 104 6.70 -2.69 -12.00
N ILE A 105 6.97 -3.73 -11.23
CA ILE A 105 7.15 -3.64 -9.78
C ILE A 105 8.31 -2.71 -9.43
N ARG A 106 9.46 -2.85 -10.06
CA ARG A 106 10.61 -1.94 -9.83
C ARG A 106 10.25 -0.49 -10.12
N GLN A 107 9.56 -0.23 -11.23
CA GLN A 107 9.11 1.14 -11.58
C GLN A 107 8.15 1.70 -10.52
N ALA A 108 7.20 0.91 -10.05
CA ALA A 108 6.25 1.34 -9.02
C ALA A 108 6.96 1.62 -7.69
N ARG A 109 7.90 0.78 -7.27
CA ARG A 109 8.71 1.01 -6.06
C ARG A 109 9.55 2.27 -6.17
N THR A 110 10.26 2.46 -7.29
CA THR A 110 11.05 3.70 -7.52
C THR A 110 10.19 4.95 -7.43
N ARG A 111 8.96 4.93 -7.98
CA ARG A 111 8.02 6.06 -7.87
C ARG A 111 7.53 6.24 -6.43
N ALA A 112 7.20 5.16 -5.73
CA ALA A 112 6.80 5.21 -4.31
C ALA A 112 7.93 5.76 -3.44
N ASP A 113 9.17 5.32 -3.63
CA ASP A 113 10.35 5.80 -2.89
C ASP A 113 10.61 7.30 -3.16
N LYS A 114 10.38 7.75 -4.41
CA LYS A 114 10.44 9.20 -4.73
C LYS A 114 9.40 9.98 -3.92
N VAL A 115 8.16 9.51 -3.88
CA VAL A 115 7.08 10.16 -3.11
C VAL A 115 7.41 10.18 -1.61
N LEU A 116 7.87 9.06 -1.05
CA LEU A 116 8.23 8.97 0.37
C LEU A 116 9.37 9.93 0.73
N ARG A 117 10.38 10.06 -0.15
CA ARG A 117 11.47 11.02 0.03
C ARG A 117 10.98 12.46 0.00
N LEU A 118 10.14 12.82 -0.97
CA LEU A 118 9.58 14.18 -1.09
C LEU A 118 8.66 14.51 0.09
N LEU A 119 7.90 13.54 0.63
CA LEU A 119 7.11 13.72 1.85
C LEU A 119 8.00 14.08 3.04
N ARG A 120 9.12 13.35 3.26
CA ARG A 120 10.09 13.69 4.32
C ARG A 120 10.68 15.07 4.14
N GLN A 121 11.08 15.44 2.92
CA GLN A 121 11.59 16.78 2.59
C GLN A 121 10.55 17.88 2.86
N SER A 122 9.27 17.58 2.67
CA SER A 122 8.16 18.48 3.04
C SER A 122 7.83 18.46 4.55
N GLY A 123 8.66 17.84 5.39
CA GLY A 123 8.49 17.82 6.85
C GLY A 123 7.46 16.79 7.34
N ASP A 124 7.12 15.77 6.56
CA ASP A 124 6.30 14.65 7.04
C ASP A 124 7.16 13.65 7.81
N ALA A 125 6.79 13.40 9.07
CA ALA A 125 7.44 12.44 9.97
C ALA A 125 6.55 11.22 10.30
N GLU A 126 5.38 11.10 9.70
CA GLU A 126 4.35 10.12 10.05
C GLU A 126 4.53 8.78 9.29
N GLU A 127 5.75 8.21 9.31
CA GLU A 127 6.10 7.02 8.53
C GLU A 127 5.26 5.78 8.85
N HIS A 128 4.65 5.73 10.04
CA HIS A 128 3.72 4.68 10.46
C HIS A 128 2.34 4.77 9.79
N ARG A 129 2.07 5.80 8.96
CA ARG A 129 0.80 5.99 8.28
C ARG A 129 0.89 5.60 6.80
N PRO A 130 -0.23 5.18 6.18
CA PRO A 130 -0.28 4.91 4.76
C PRO A 130 0.00 6.18 3.94
N LEU A 131 0.64 5.98 2.78
CA LEU A 131 1.10 7.05 1.90
C LEU A 131 0.01 8.09 1.59
N SER A 132 -1.21 7.64 1.29
CA SER A 132 -2.33 8.53 0.99
C SER A 132 -2.73 9.44 2.17
N GLN A 133 -2.62 8.96 3.41
CA GLN A 133 -2.89 9.78 4.60
C GLN A 133 -1.78 10.81 4.82
N ARG A 134 -0.51 10.40 4.65
CA ARG A 134 0.66 11.28 4.76
C ARG A 134 0.57 12.42 3.74
N PHE A 135 0.32 12.10 2.47
CA PHE A 135 0.12 13.09 1.41
C PHE A 135 -1.04 14.04 1.72
N ASN A 136 -2.21 13.53 2.12
CA ASN A 136 -3.36 14.37 2.44
C ASN A 136 -3.11 15.31 3.62
N ARG A 137 -2.34 14.89 4.64
CA ARG A 137 -1.94 15.77 5.75
C ARG A 137 -0.99 16.88 5.28
N THR A 138 0.02 16.51 4.49
CA THR A 138 0.96 17.47 3.89
C THR A 138 0.21 18.48 3.02
N ARG A 139 -0.69 18.01 2.15
CA ARG A 139 -1.51 18.86 1.30
C ARG A 139 -2.32 19.88 2.13
N ARG A 140 -3.07 19.43 3.16
CA ARG A 140 -3.85 20.34 4.02
C ARG A 140 -2.99 21.40 4.71
N ARG A 141 -1.78 21.04 5.12
CA ARG A 141 -0.83 21.98 5.70
C ARG A 141 -0.43 23.06 4.69
N PHE A 142 -0.14 22.68 3.44
CA PHE A 142 0.17 23.64 2.38
C PHE A 142 -1.04 24.50 2.00
N GLU A 143 -2.25 23.92 1.94
CA GLU A 143 -3.50 24.66 1.70
C GLU A 143 -3.80 25.71 2.79
N SER A 144 -3.29 25.54 4.01
CA SER A 144 -3.44 26.54 5.09
C SER A 144 -2.53 27.77 4.92
N GLY A 145 -1.58 27.73 3.99
CA GLY A 145 -0.71 28.86 3.64
C GLY A 145 0.49 29.05 4.59
N GLY A 146 1.23 30.13 4.37
CA GLY A 146 2.39 30.51 5.21
C GLY A 146 3.71 29.85 4.78
N PHE A 147 3.82 29.39 3.55
CA PHE A 147 5.03 28.80 2.99
C PHE A 147 5.71 29.77 2.02
N ASP A 148 7.05 29.72 1.95
CA ASP A 148 7.84 30.40 0.95
C ASP A 148 7.73 29.71 -0.43
N ASP A 149 8.25 30.38 -1.46
CA ASP A 149 8.17 29.91 -2.84
C ASP A 149 8.89 28.56 -3.04
N ASP A 150 10.03 28.34 -2.36
CA ASP A 150 10.80 27.10 -2.44
C ASP A 150 9.99 25.90 -1.89
N ALA A 151 9.30 26.11 -0.77
CA ALA A 151 8.43 25.08 -0.19
C ALA A 151 7.21 24.79 -1.07
N VAL A 152 6.66 25.80 -1.73
CA VAL A 152 5.55 25.65 -2.68
C VAL A 152 6.00 24.85 -3.90
N GLU A 153 7.18 25.12 -4.46
CA GLU A 153 7.76 24.36 -5.57
C GLU A 153 7.99 22.90 -5.16
N ALA A 154 8.58 22.66 -3.99
CA ALA A 154 8.78 21.30 -3.47
C ALA A 154 7.46 20.54 -3.29
N PHE A 155 6.39 21.21 -2.88
CA PHE A 155 5.06 20.59 -2.80
C PHE A 155 4.45 20.31 -4.17
N ALA A 156 4.68 21.16 -5.17
CA ALA A 156 4.29 20.90 -6.55
C ALA A 156 4.96 19.62 -7.09
N ASP A 157 6.27 19.48 -6.86
CA ASP A 157 7.02 18.27 -7.21
C ASP A 157 6.49 17.02 -6.53
N LEU A 158 6.14 17.10 -5.24
CA LEU A 158 5.49 16.01 -4.51
C LEU A 158 4.15 15.63 -5.16
N THR A 159 3.34 16.62 -5.51
CA THR A 159 2.02 16.39 -6.13
C THR A 159 2.14 15.69 -7.49
N LEU A 160 3.09 16.12 -8.32
CA LEU A 160 3.40 15.47 -9.60
C LEU A 160 3.90 14.03 -9.41
N ALA A 161 4.75 13.80 -8.41
CA ALA A 161 5.25 12.47 -8.11
C ALA A 161 4.13 11.53 -7.64
N VAL A 162 3.23 12.00 -6.78
CA VAL A 162 2.03 11.24 -6.33
C VAL A 162 1.12 10.95 -7.52
N HIS A 163 0.85 11.91 -8.40
CA HIS A 163 0.05 11.70 -9.60
C HIS A 163 0.67 10.63 -10.51
N SER A 164 1.98 10.73 -10.78
CA SER A 164 2.71 9.75 -11.59
C SER A 164 2.67 8.33 -10.99
N LEU A 165 2.76 8.20 -9.66
CA LEU A 165 2.62 6.93 -8.97
C LEU A 165 1.19 6.39 -9.14
N ASN A 166 0.17 7.20 -8.86
CA ASN A 166 -1.23 6.79 -8.93
C ASN A 166 -1.64 6.32 -10.32
N LEU A 167 -1.18 6.96 -11.39
CA LEU A 167 -1.43 6.50 -12.76
C LEU A 167 -0.90 5.09 -12.99
N LEU A 168 0.31 4.79 -12.50
CA LEU A 168 0.87 3.44 -12.62
C LEU A 168 0.11 2.43 -11.77
N LEU A 169 -0.23 2.79 -10.52
CA LEU A 169 -0.95 1.91 -9.61
C LEU A 169 -2.35 1.58 -10.14
N SER A 170 -3.08 2.57 -10.62
CA SER A 170 -4.42 2.37 -11.22
C SER A 170 -4.38 1.49 -12.45
N ALA A 171 -3.36 1.64 -13.29
CA ALA A 171 -3.25 0.88 -14.53
C ALA A 171 -2.78 -0.58 -14.33
N LYS A 172 -2.09 -0.89 -13.22
CA LYS A 172 -1.36 -2.16 -13.08
C LYS A 172 -1.61 -2.92 -11.80
N PHE A 173 -2.17 -2.28 -10.75
CA PHE A 173 -2.26 -2.92 -9.42
C PHE A 173 -3.67 -2.93 -8.83
N TYR A 174 -4.48 -1.90 -9.05
CA TYR A 174 -5.85 -1.93 -8.54
C TYR A 174 -6.71 -2.87 -9.38
N SER A 175 -7.35 -3.85 -8.76
CA SER A 175 -8.48 -4.56 -9.35
C SER A 175 -9.61 -3.53 -9.50
N GLY A 176 -10.14 -3.39 -10.72
CA GLY A 176 -11.33 -2.60 -10.94
C GLY A 176 -12.53 -3.31 -10.31
N ASP A 177 -12.91 -2.89 -9.12
CA ASP A 177 -14.22 -3.10 -8.51
C ASP A 177 -14.99 -1.80 -8.55
#